data_689663d922fb52c817af22181275a7fa
#
_entry.id   689663d922fb52c817af22181275a7fa
#
_cell.length_a   1.000
_cell.length_b   1.000
_cell.length_c   1.000
_cell.angle_alpha   90.00
_cell.angle_beta   90.00
_cell.angle_gamma   90.00
#
_symmetry.space_group_name_H-M   'P 1'
#
loop_
_entity.id
_entity.type
_entity.pdbx_description
1 polymer ?
#
loop_
_entity_poly.entity_id
_entity_poly.type
_entity_poly.pdbx_seq_one_letter_code
_entity_poly.pdbx_strand_id
1 'polypeptide(L)'
;MLWKQTIGILILSIFLVALFPTWRPTLVDFSQTVLGKLVFICIILFYAEMNITYGFLALVFIIFFYKIFFTMTPLRMSSQVSSPIFSKKTVEFPDYTPVPLVIYQTWHSKTLPPKMAECVEKLKSTNPAFDHYLYDDADCRSFIEANFDEEVLSAYDKLIPGAYKADLWRYCILYKNGGIYLDIKFMCEPGFSLMEMTSDNETFVLDRPSPYILLPVQQELQELQSPNYYKYLKEITSKENTWKNGQVGLYNAVIASIPNNPILYECIQEIVKNVKNKSYGYNPLYPTGPGLLGDVYFKNNYEKFVKKIKYFNSSVGTYILNKNQKVLSHYPEYRDEQRKYPPSGPNYYYYDLWNNNTIYIEAKSVSLHMG
;
A
#
# COMPACT_ATOMS: atom_id res chain seq x y z
N MET A 1 -2.55 -50.95 -14.70
CA MET A 1 -3.63 -50.05 -15.20
C MET A 1 -4.55 -49.59 -14.08
N LEU A 2 -5.09 -50.47 -13.24
CA LEU A 2 -6.00 -50.09 -12.13
C LEU A 2 -5.44 -49.05 -11.14
N TRP A 3 -4.17 -49.14 -10.70
CA TRP A 3 -3.59 -48.22 -9.73
C TRP A 3 -3.50 -46.78 -10.22
N LYS A 4 -3.22 -46.56 -11.52
CA LYS A 4 -3.22 -45.17 -12.08
C LYS A 4 -4.62 -44.57 -12.05
N GLN A 5 -5.67 -45.36 -12.30
CA GLN A 5 -7.07 -44.91 -12.20
C GLN A 5 -7.44 -44.57 -10.76
N THR A 6 -7.00 -45.38 -9.78
CA THR A 6 -7.23 -45.14 -8.35
C THR A 6 -6.58 -43.85 -7.89
N ILE A 7 -5.33 -43.59 -8.29
CA ILE A 7 -4.63 -42.32 -7.95
C ILE A 7 -5.33 -41.12 -8.60
N GLY A 8 -5.75 -41.26 -9.88
CA GLY A 8 -6.48 -40.18 -10.56
C GLY A 8 -7.79 -39.81 -9.86
N ILE A 9 -8.55 -40.81 -9.38
CA ILE A 9 -9.76 -40.61 -8.60
C ILE A 9 -9.44 -39.92 -7.27
N LEU A 10 -8.35 -40.31 -6.60
CA LEU A 10 -7.93 -39.67 -5.34
C LEU A 10 -7.56 -38.20 -5.54
N ILE A 11 -6.81 -37.87 -6.60
CA ILE A 11 -6.49 -36.47 -6.95
C ILE A 11 -7.76 -35.66 -7.20
N LEU A 12 -8.72 -36.21 -7.99
CA LEU A 12 -9.99 -35.56 -8.25
C LEU A 12 -10.80 -35.34 -6.96
N SER A 13 -10.77 -36.32 -6.04
CA SER A 13 -11.45 -36.22 -4.75
C SER A 13 -10.85 -35.11 -3.86
N ILE A 14 -9.53 -34.91 -3.87
CA ILE A 14 -8.87 -33.80 -3.16
C ILE A 14 -9.34 -32.44 -3.72
N PHE A 15 -9.48 -32.32 -5.04
CA PHE A 15 -10.02 -31.11 -5.64
C PHE A 15 -11.51 -30.88 -5.31
N LEU A 16 -12.30 -31.92 -5.19
CA LEU A 16 -13.71 -31.81 -4.76
C LEU A 16 -13.81 -31.34 -3.30
N VAL A 17 -12.89 -31.76 -2.44
CA VAL A 17 -12.81 -31.24 -1.06
C VAL A 17 -12.50 -29.75 -1.02
N ALA A 18 -11.78 -29.21 -2.03
CA ALA A 18 -11.54 -27.76 -2.16
C ALA A 18 -12.81 -26.94 -2.40
N LEU A 19 -13.92 -27.55 -2.78
CA LEU A 19 -15.22 -26.87 -2.89
C LEU A 19 -15.85 -26.55 -1.52
N PHE A 20 -15.35 -27.19 -0.44
CA PHE A 20 -15.83 -26.88 0.91
C PHE A 20 -15.20 -25.57 1.44
N PRO A 21 -16.01 -24.65 1.99
CA PRO A 21 -15.57 -23.32 2.42
C PRO A 21 -14.40 -23.34 3.44
N THR A 22 -14.34 -24.37 4.27
CA THR A 22 -13.33 -24.51 5.34
C THR A 22 -11.90 -24.82 4.84
N TRP A 23 -11.76 -25.55 3.73
CA TRP A 23 -10.46 -25.94 3.16
C TRP A 23 -10.00 -25.03 2.01
N ARG A 24 -10.92 -24.22 1.50
CA ARG A 24 -10.67 -23.33 0.37
C ARG A 24 -9.48 -22.39 0.56
N PRO A 25 -9.37 -21.64 1.68
CA PRO A 25 -8.25 -20.72 1.89
C PRO A 25 -6.90 -21.43 1.85
N THR A 26 -6.77 -22.54 2.59
CA THR A 26 -5.54 -23.32 2.68
C THR A 26 -5.07 -23.86 1.31
N LEU A 27 -6.00 -24.31 0.47
CA LEU A 27 -5.68 -24.82 -0.87
C LEU A 27 -5.30 -23.71 -1.84
N VAL A 28 -5.95 -22.57 -1.74
CA VAL A 28 -5.61 -21.36 -2.50
C VAL A 28 -4.23 -20.88 -2.11
N ASP A 29 -3.95 -20.73 -0.82
CA ASP A 29 -2.64 -20.29 -0.30
C ASP A 29 -1.53 -21.28 -0.74
N PHE A 30 -1.76 -22.59 -0.58
CA PHE A 30 -0.82 -23.61 -1.05
C PHE A 30 -0.55 -23.49 -2.55
N SER A 31 -1.58 -23.26 -3.36
CA SER A 31 -1.46 -23.15 -4.82
C SER A 31 -0.57 -21.99 -5.27
N GLN A 32 -0.40 -20.95 -4.45
CA GLN A 32 0.47 -19.80 -4.72
C GLN A 32 1.94 -20.09 -4.43
N THR A 33 2.24 -21.08 -3.59
CA THR A 33 3.62 -21.45 -3.26
C THR A 33 4.32 -22.08 -4.47
N VAL A 34 5.65 -22.02 -4.49
CA VAL A 34 6.46 -22.73 -5.50
C VAL A 34 6.16 -24.22 -5.51
N LEU A 35 6.03 -24.81 -4.31
CA LEU A 35 5.70 -26.23 -4.14
C LEU A 35 4.31 -26.56 -4.70
N GLY A 36 3.31 -25.72 -4.43
CA GLY A 36 1.95 -25.90 -4.96
C GLY A 36 1.91 -25.84 -6.48
N LYS A 37 2.64 -24.92 -7.10
CA LYS A 37 2.76 -24.82 -8.56
C LYS A 37 3.43 -26.06 -9.17
N LEU A 38 4.48 -26.57 -8.53
CA LEU A 38 5.13 -27.81 -8.94
C LEU A 38 4.19 -29.02 -8.84
N VAL A 39 3.40 -29.11 -7.78
CA VAL A 39 2.38 -30.16 -7.62
C VAL A 39 1.34 -30.10 -8.74
N PHE A 40 0.87 -28.93 -9.14
CA PHE A 40 -0.07 -28.81 -10.27
C PHE A 40 0.56 -29.23 -11.59
N ILE A 41 1.82 -28.89 -11.84
CA ILE A 41 2.55 -29.36 -13.03
C ILE A 41 2.66 -30.90 -13.01
N CYS A 42 3.00 -31.50 -11.88
CA CYS A 42 3.06 -32.93 -11.72
C CYS A 42 1.71 -33.63 -11.99
N ILE A 43 0.61 -33.01 -11.55
CA ILE A 43 -0.75 -33.52 -11.83
C ILE A 43 -1.05 -33.50 -13.33
N ILE A 44 -0.74 -32.39 -14.02
CA ILE A 44 -0.94 -32.31 -15.48
C ILE A 44 -0.12 -33.40 -16.19
N LEU A 45 1.16 -33.55 -15.84
CA LEU A 45 2.06 -34.56 -16.43
C LEU A 45 1.58 -35.99 -16.16
N PHE A 46 1.10 -36.26 -14.93
CA PHE A 46 0.55 -37.58 -14.58
C PHE A 46 -0.66 -37.94 -15.43
N TYR A 47 -1.59 -37.02 -15.65
CA TYR A 47 -2.74 -37.28 -16.51
C TYR A 47 -2.36 -37.34 -17.99
N ALA A 48 -1.38 -36.55 -18.43
CA ALA A 48 -0.88 -36.60 -19.80
C ALA A 48 -0.16 -37.94 -20.13
N GLU A 49 0.51 -38.55 -19.15
CA GLU A 49 1.10 -39.89 -19.28
C GLU A 49 0.04 -40.97 -19.48
N MET A 50 -1.15 -40.80 -18.90
CA MET A 50 -2.26 -41.71 -19.11
C MET A 50 -2.88 -41.55 -20.50
N ASN A 51 -3.14 -40.34 -20.91
CA ASN A 51 -3.64 -39.93 -22.22
C ASN A 51 -3.49 -38.41 -22.37
N ILE A 52 -3.01 -37.95 -23.53
CA ILE A 52 -2.80 -36.52 -23.81
C ILE A 52 -4.07 -35.70 -23.61
N THR A 53 -5.25 -36.24 -23.91
CA THR A 53 -6.56 -35.60 -23.71
C THR A 53 -6.83 -35.39 -22.24
N TYR A 54 -6.47 -36.30 -21.35
CA TYR A 54 -6.63 -36.15 -19.91
C TYR A 54 -5.68 -35.09 -19.33
N GLY A 55 -4.45 -35.00 -19.83
CA GLY A 55 -3.52 -33.92 -19.49
C GLY A 55 -4.05 -32.57 -19.89
N PHE A 56 -4.65 -32.42 -21.06
CA PHE A 56 -5.30 -31.21 -21.52
C PHE A 56 -6.50 -30.83 -20.64
N LEU A 57 -7.35 -31.79 -20.28
CA LEU A 57 -8.47 -31.56 -19.37
C LEU A 57 -8.01 -31.16 -17.98
N ALA A 58 -6.95 -31.74 -17.45
CA ALA A 58 -6.37 -31.33 -16.17
C ALA A 58 -5.85 -29.90 -16.21
N LEU A 59 -5.18 -29.50 -17.30
CA LEU A 59 -4.73 -28.11 -17.49
C LEU A 59 -5.90 -27.14 -17.54
N VAL A 60 -6.94 -27.43 -18.33
CA VAL A 60 -8.15 -26.58 -18.42
C VAL A 60 -8.83 -26.47 -17.05
N PHE A 61 -8.90 -27.59 -16.32
CA PHE A 61 -9.49 -27.59 -14.97
C PHE A 61 -8.68 -26.74 -14.00
N ILE A 62 -7.36 -26.81 -14.03
CA ILE A 62 -6.50 -25.98 -13.17
C ILE A 62 -6.64 -24.50 -13.52
N ILE A 63 -6.67 -24.14 -14.81
CA ILE A 63 -6.92 -22.77 -15.25
C ILE A 63 -8.29 -22.27 -14.76
N PHE A 64 -9.33 -23.12 -14.89
CA PHE A 64 -10.67 -22.80 -14.41
C PHE A 64 -10.73 -22.67 -12.89
N PHE A 65 -10.03 -23.54 -12.15
CA PHE A 65 -9.84 -23.44 -10.71
C PHE A 65 -9.22 -22.11 -10.34
N TYR A 66 -8.09 -21.73 -10.95
CA TYR A 66 -7.50 -20.42 -10.73
C TYR A 66 -8.48 -19.27 -11.05
N LYS A 67 -9.18 -19.34 -12.17
CA LYS A 67 -10.14 -18.30 -12.54
C LYS A 67 -11.27 -18.16 -11.52
N ILE A 68 -11.85 -19.24 -11.04
CA ILE A 68 -12.95 -19.22 -10.05
C ILE A 68 -12.45 -18.73 -8.67
N PHE A 69 -11.35 -19.26 -8.21
CA PHE A 69 -10.90 -19.03 -6.83
C PHE A 69 -10.09 -17.75 -6.64
N PHE A 70 -9.53 -17.20 -7.73
CA PHE A 70 -8.83 -15.91 -7.71
C PHE A 70 -9.71 -14.74 -8.20
N THR A 71 -10.83 -15.00 -8.88
CA THR A 71 -11.79 -13.95 -9.26
C THR A 71 -12.98 -13.84 -8.32
N MET A 72 -13.23 -14.84 -7.48
CA MET A 72 -14.24 -14.73 -6.43
C MET A 72 -13.61 -14.10 -5.17
N THR A 73 -13.66 -12.78 -5.08
CA THR A 73 -13.58 -12.04 -3.82
C THR A 73 -14.59 -12.60 -2.80
N PRO A 74 -14.29 -12.53 -1.48
CA PRO A 74 -15.14 -13.11 -0.45
C PRO A 74 -16.57 -12.59 -0.53
N LEU A 75 -17.51 -13.49 -0.41
CA LEU A 75 -18.94 -13.22 -0.39
C LEU A 75 -19.28 -12.15 0.65
N ARG A 76 -19.81 -11.06 0.15
CA ARG A 76 -20.37 -9.93 0.89
C ARG A 76 -21.45 -10.43 1.84
N MET A 77 -21.25 -10.35 3.15
CA MET A 77 -22.38 -10.42 4.10
C MET A 77 -23.15 -9.10 4.02
N SER A 78 -24.30 -9.14 3.41
CA SER A 78 -25.20 -8.00 3.28
C SER A 78 -25.89 -7.74 4.61
N SER A 79 -25.59 -6.62 5.23
CA SER A 79 -26.52 -5.98 6.17
C SER A 79 -27.38 -5.02 5.36
N GLN A 80 -28.67 -5.35 5.21
CA GLN A 80 -29.65 -4.47 4.58
C GLN A 80 -29.87 -3.23 5.46
N VAL A 81 -29.48 -2.08 4.96
CA VAL A 81 -30.01 -0.79 5.37
C VAL A 81 -30.56 -0.12 4.12
N SER A 82 -31.83 0.16 4.13
CA SER A 82 -32.57 0.83 3.05
C SER A 82 -32.04 2.25 2.83
N SER A 83 -31.57 2.54 1.62
CA SER A 83 -31.10 3.85 1.19
C SER A 83 -32.07 4.51 0.19
N PRO A 84 -32.15 5.85 0.18
CA PRO A 84 -33.01 6.58 -0.75
C PRO A 84 -32.44 6.57 -2.18
N ILE A 85 -33.35 6.56 -3.13
CA ILE A 85 -33.07 6.48 -4.57
C ILE A 85 -32.48 7.80 -5.08
N PHE A 86 -31.20 7.80 -5.44
CA PHE A 86 -30.60 8.84 -6.27
C PHE A 86 -30.29 8.27 -7.66
N SER A 87 -30.69 8.99 -8.70
CA SER A 87 -30.49 8.64 -10.10
C SER A 87 -28.99 8.54 -10.42
N LYS A 88 -28.56 7.34 -10.78
CA LYS A 88 -27.19 6.97 -11.08
C LYS A 88 -26.85 7.34 -12.53
N LYS A 89 -25.95 8.29 -12.73
CA LYS A 89 -25.22 8.41 -13.99
C LYS A 89 -24.24 7.23 -14.03
N THR A 90 -24.51 6.24 -14.86
CA THR A 90 -23.66 5.05 -15.03
C THR A 90 -22.32 5.47 -15.66
N VAL A 91 -21.30 5.56 -14.85
CA VAL A 91 -19.92 5.55 -15.32
C VAL A 91 -19.56 4.06 -15.48
N GLU A 92 -19.30 3.62 -16.71
CA GLU A 92 -18.78 2.27 -16.97
C GLU A 92 -17.36 2.19 -16.44
N PHE A 93 -17.18 1.42 -15.35
CA PHE A 93 -15.87 1.08 -14.82
C PHE A 93 -15.37 -0.19 -15.51
N PRO A 94 -14.05 -0.37 -15.69
CA PRO A 94 -13.50 -1.60 -16.24
C PRO A 94 -13.89 -2.79 -15.35
N ASP A 95 -14.25 -3.91 -15.97
CA ASP A 95 -14.67 -5.15 -15.29
C ASP A 95 -13.57 -5.75 -14.41
N TYR A 96 -12.34 -5.30 -14.55
CA TYR A 96 -11.17 -5.77 -13.79
C TYR A 96 -10.24 -4.63 -13.41
N THR A 97 -9.87 -4.59 -12.13
CA THR A 97 -8.81 -3.72 -11.62
C THR A 97 -7.74 -4.59 -10.94
N PRO A 98 -6.42 -4.38 -11.24
CA PRO A 98 -5.37 -5.14 -10.58
C PRO A 98 -5.25 -4.82 -9.10
N VAL A 99 -5.54 -3.57 -8.69
CA VAL A 99 -5.52 -3.14 -7.29
C VAL A 99 -6.86 -3.46 -6.62
N PRO A 100 -6.87 -4.12 -5.46
CA PRO A 100 -8.09 -4.39 -4.69
C PRO A 100 -8.87 -3.12 -4.34
N LEU A 101 -10.20 -3.19 -4.42
CA LEU A 101 -11.09 -2.06 -4.14
C LEU A 101 -11.29 -1.86 -2.64
N VAL A 102 -10.22 -1.55 -1.94
CA VAL A 102 -10.19 -1.31 -0.49
C VAL A 102 -9.43 -0.04 -0.21
N ILE A 103 -9.98 0.81 0.68
CA ILE A 103 -9.34 2.03 1.18
C ILE A 103 -8.92 1.79 2.63
N TYR A 104 -7.65 2.06 2.93
CA TYR A 104 -7.09 2.05 4.26
C TYR A 104 -6.73 3.45 4.71
N GLN A 105 -7.20 3.82 5.90
CA GLN A 105 -6.85 5.06 6.58
C GLN A 105 -6.42 4.77 8.01
N THR A 106 -5.60 5.62 8.60
CA THR A 106 -5.24 5.52 10.02
C THR A 106 -5.33 6.85 10.73
N TRP A 107 -5.69 6.77 12.00
CA TRP A 107 -5.66 7.85 12.97
C TRP A 107 -5.30 7.26 14.34
N HIS A 108 -4.74 8.04 15.25
CA HIS A 108 -4.32 7.54 16.56
C HIS A 108 -5.47 6.98 17.43
N SER A 109 -6.72 7.21 17.05
CA SER A 109 -7.93 6.81 17.78
C SER A 109 -9.07 6.49 16.84
N LYS A 110 -9.96 5.58 17.21
CA LYS A 110 -11.23 5.32 16.49
C LYS A 110 -12.21 6.49 16.56
N THR A 111 -12.10 7.31 17.59
CA THR A 111 -12.93 8.51 17.72
C THR A 111 -12.29 9.63 16.93
N LEU A 112 -12.90 9.94 15.78
CA LEU A 112 -12.41 11.00 14.91
C LEU A 112 -12.92 12.38 15.34
N PRO A 113 -12.12 13.45 15.13
CA PRO A 113 -12.61 14.83 15.16
C PRO A 113 -13.81 15.02 14.23
N PRO A 114 -14.74 15.94 14.54
CA PRO A 114 -16.01 16.05 13.80
C PRO A 114 -15.84 16.27 12.29
N LYS A 115 -14.97 17.20 11.86
CA LYS A 115 -14.77 17.46 10.43
C LYS A 115 -13.97 16.37 9.73
N MET A 116 -13.09 15.68 10.45
CA MET A 116 -12.40 14.50 9.97
C MET A 116 -13.40 13.34 9.73
N ALA A 117 -14.35 13.13 10.64
CA ALA A 117 -15.40 12.14 10.47
C ALA A 117 -16.27 12.44 9.24
N GLU A 118 -16.69 13.72 9.06
CA GLU A 118 -17.41 14.16 7.85
C GLU A 118 -16.60 13.90 6.57
N CYS A 119 -15.28 14.16 6.60
CA CYS A 119 -14.37 13.90 5.49
C CYS A 119 -14.34 12.40 5.12
N VAL A 120 -14.22 11.53 6.11
CA VAL A 120 -14.22 10.06 5.92
C VAL A 120 -15.54 9.59 5.33
N GLU A 121 -16.68 10.04 5.85
CA GLU A 121 -17.98 9.65 5.33
C GLU A 121 -18.19 10.17 3.89
N LYS A 122 -17.70 11.38 3.58
CA LYS A 122 -17.73 11.90 2.21
C LYS A 122 -16.85 11.05 1.28
N LEU A 123 -15.66 10.65 1.70
CA LEU A 123 -14.79 9.77 0.92
C LEU A 123 -15.48 8.43 0.60
N LYS A 124 -16.13 7.80 1.59
CA LYS A 124 -16.90 6.57 1.42
C LYS A 124 -18.06 6.73 0.45
N SER A 125 -18.85 7.79 0.63
CA SER A 125 -20.03 8.05 -0.21
C SER A 125 -19.69 8.36 -1.66
N THR A 126 -18.53 8.96 -1.91
CA THR A 126 -18.05 9.26 -3.28
C THR A 126 -17.35 8.08 -3.94
N ASN A 127 -16.99 7.05 -3.18
CA ASN A 127 -16.32 5.83 -3.67
C ASN A 127 -17.03 4.55 -3.22
N PRO A 128 -18.33 4.36 -3.56
CA PRO A 128 -19.16 3.28 -3.02
C PRO A 128 -18.75 1.87 -3.49
N ALA A 129 -17.85 1.77 -4.48
CA ALA A 129 -17.30 0.50 -4.93
C ALA A 129 -16.20 -0.03 -4.01
N PHE A 130 -15.69 0.80 -3.09
CA PHE A 130 -14.59 0.44 -2.21
C PHE A 130 -15.10 0.05 -0.82
N ASP A 131 -14.53 -1.00 -0.25
CA ASP A 131 -14.58 -1.23 1.18
C ASP A 131 -13.63 -0.24 1.88
N HIS A 132 -14.00 0.24 3.06
CA HIS A 132 -13.22 1.23 3.80
C HIS A 132 -12.90 0.74 5.22
N TYR A 133 -11.63 0.81 5.58
CA TYR A 133 -11.15 0.42 6.91
C TYR A 133 -10.34 1.55 7.56
N LEU A 134 -10.73 1.89 8.79
CA LEU A 134 -10.02 2.81 9.66
C LEU A 134 -9.30 2.03 10.75
N TYR A 135 -7.99 2.21 10.85
CA TYR A 135 -7.13 1.61 11.87
C TYR A 135 -6.67 2.66 12.87
N ASP A 136 -6.72 2.32 14.15
CA ASP A 136 -6.02 3.10 15.18
C ASP A 136 -4.62 2.53 15.46
N ASP A 137 -3.88 3.15 16.39
CA ASP A 137 -2.50 2.73 16.70
C ASP A 137 -2.43 1.30 17.21
N ALA A 138 -3.42 0.85 17.98
CA ALA A 138 -3.50 -0.52 18.51
C ALA A 138 -3.79 -1.53 17.39
N ASP A 139 -4.71 -1.21 16.48
CA ASP A 139 -5.01 -2.03 15.31
C ASP A 139 -3.79 -2.15 14.39
N CYS A 140 -3.09 -1.03 14.14
CA CYS A 140 -1.89 -1.00 13.31
C CYS A 140 -0.82 -1.94 13.87
N ARG A 141 -0.57 -1.88 15.19
CA ARG A 141 0.37 -2.76 15.86
C ARG A 141 -0.04 -4.23 15.77
N SER A 142 -1.31 -4.52 16.10
CA SER A 142 -1.86 -5.88 16.07
C SER A 142 -1.83 -6.48 14.66
N PHE A 143 -2.06 -5.67 13.62
CA PHE A 143 -1.93 -6.11 12.23
C PHE A 143 -0.50 -6.53 11.90
N ILE A 144 0.52 -5.76 12.31
CA ILE A 144 1.93 -6.09 12.08
C ILE A 144 2.29 -7.37 12.84
N GLU A 145 1.92 -7.48 14.12
CA GLU A 145 2.16 -8.65 14.96
C GLU A 145 1.58 -9.94 14.37
N ALA A 146 0.40 -9.87 13.77
CA ALA A 146 -0.27 -11.03 13.19
C ALA A 146 0.27 -11.43 11.79
N ASN A 147 0.93 -10.54 11.05
CA ASN A 147 1.22 -10.76 9.63
C ASN A 147 2.71 -10.68 9.25
N PHE A 148 3.58 -10.21 10.14
CA PHE A 148 5.01 -10.02 9.89
C PHE A 148 5.84 -10.65 11.00
N ASP A 149 7.15 -10.77 10.75
CA ASP A 149 8.09 -11.31 11.72
C ASP A 149 8.37 -10.33 12.87
N GLU A 150 9.08 -10.84 13.88
CA GLU A 150 9.42 -10.08 15.09
C GLU A 150 10.33 -8.87 14.77
N GLU A 151 11.12 -8.91 13.69
CA GLU A 151 11.98 -7.78 13.32
C GLU A 151 11.17 -6.56 12.87
N VAL A 152 10.09 -6.78 12.09
CA VAL A 152 9.18 -5.72 11.66
C VAL A 152 8.38 -5.18 12.84
N LEU A 153 7.86 -6.05 13.70
CA LEU A 153 7.14 -5.65 14.91
C LEU A 153 8.03 -4.85 15.85
N SER A 154 9.26 -5.32 16.09
CA SER A 154 10.26 -4.62 16.89
C SER A 154 10.61 -3.24 16.31
N ALA A 155 10.69 -3.12 14.97
CA ALA A 155 10.91 -1.84 14.33
C ALA A 155 9.74 -0.88 14.57
N TYR A 156 8.50 -1.34 14.43
CA TYR A 156 7.30 -0.56 14.73
C TYR A 156 7.29 -0.08 16.19
N ASP A 157 7.57 -0.97 17.12
CA ASP A 157 7.56 -0.65 18.55
C ASP A 157 8.66 0.33 18.95
N LYS A 158 9.84 0.27 18.29
CA LYS A 158 10.98 1.17 18.56
C LYS A 158 10.87 2.55 17.93
N LEU A 159 10.03 2.74 16.93
CA LEU A 159 9.73 4.06 16.38
C LEU A 159 8.93 4.89 17.39
N ILE A 160 9.37 6.10 17.72
CA ILE A 160 8.65 7.01 18.62
C ILE A 160 7.60 7.83 17.87
N PRO A 161 7.91 8.47 16.71
CA PRO A 161 6.90 9.30 16.02
C PRO A 161 5.74 8.46 15.49
N GLY A 162 4.50 8.81 15.84
CA GLY A 162 3.30 8.15 15.30
C GLY A 162 3.22 8.20 13.77
N ALA A 163 3.71 9.30 13.16
CA ALA A 163 3.80 9.40 11.70
C ALA A 163 4.72 8.32 11.10
N TYR A 164 5.85 8.01 11.74
CA TYR A 164 6.77 6.96 11.28
C TYR A 164 6.20 5.56 11.47
N LYS A 165 5.45 5.34 12.57
CA LYS A 165 4.68 4.11 12.78
C LYS A 165 3.64 3.93 11.67
N ALA A 166 2.90 4.99 11.34
CA ALA A 166 1.93 4.98 10.24
C ALA A 166 2.60 4.72 8.88
N ASP A 167 3.83 5.25 8.64
CA ASP A 167 4.58 4.97 7.42
C ASP A 167 4.93 3.49 7.27
N LEU A 168 5.45 2.86 8.32
CA LEU A 168 5.75 1.41 8.30
C LEU A 168 4.46 0.60 8.11
N TRP A 169 3.41 0.93 8.85
CA TRP A 169 2.14 0.21 8.78
C TRP A 169 1.49 0.30 7.39
N ARG A 170 1.48 1.47 6.73
CA ARG A 170 0.87 1.60 5.39
C ARG A 170 1.57 0.75 4.34
N TYR A 171 2.90 0.60 4.44
CA TYR A 171 3.63 -0.33 3.58
C TYR A 171 3.29 -1.78 3.89
N CYS A 172 3.18 -2.13 5.18
CA CYS A 172 2.79 -3.47 5.62
C CYS A 172 1.38 -3.87 5.14
N ILE A 173 0.37 -3.01 5.36
CA ILE A 173 -1.02 -3.33 4.99
C ILE A 173 -1.17 -3.44 3.47
N LEU A 174 -0.57 -2.54 2.70
CA LEU A 174 -0.62 -2.59 1.25
C LEU A 174 0.20 -3.74 0.67
N TYR A 175 1.36 -4.07 1.26
CA TYR A 175 2.13 -5.25 0.85
C TYR A 175 1.33 -6.53 1.05
N LYS A 176 0.64 -6.67 2.18
CA LYS A 176 -0.12 -7.89 2.50
C LYS A 176 -1.41 -8.01 1.70
N ASN A 177 -2.17 -6.93 1.61
CA ASN A 177 -3.56 -6.97 1.12
C ASN A 177 -3.75 -6.26 -0.22
N GLY A 178 -2.82 -5.40 -0.65
CA GLY A 178 -3.06 -4.45 -1.73
C GLY A 178 -4.10 -3.40 -1.34
N GLY A 179 -4.60 -2.64 -2.30
CA GLY A 179 -5.62 -1.61 -2.09
C GLY A 179 -5.04 -0.20 -2.16
N ILE A 180 -5.77 0.77 -1.63
CA ILE A 180 -5.40 2.18 -1.60
C ILE A 180 -5.20 2.63 -0.16
N TYR A 181 -4.03 3.18 0.16
CA TYR A 181 -3.82 3.96 1.37
C TYR A 181 -4.02 5.44 1.07
N LEU A 182 -4.80 6.11 1.91
CA LEU A 182 -4.97 7.55 1.92
C LEU A 182 -4.80 8.09 3.33
N ASP A 183 -3.95 9.12 3.51
CA ASP A 183 -3.99 9.88 4.76
C ASP A 183 -5.41 10.39 5.00
N ILE A 184 -5.86 10.36 6.24
CA ILE A 184 -7.25 10.65 6.65
C ILE A 184 -7.74 12.05 6.28
N LYS A 185 -6.84 12.93 5.89
CA LYS A 185 -7.10 14.31 5.48
C LYS A 185 -7.67 14.47 4.07
N PHE A 186 -7.63 13.43 3.23
CA PHE A 186 -7.96 13.55 1.82
C PHE A 186 -9.44 13.36 1.50
N MET A 187 -9.94 14.22 0.61
CA MET A 187 -11.21 14.12 -0.09
C MET A 187 -10.96 14.00 -1.58
N CYS A 188 -11.85 13.29 -2.30
CA CYS A 188 -11.90 13.36 -3.75
C CYS A 188 -12.51 14.68 -4.21
N GLU A 189 -11.89 15.29 -5.22
CA GLU A 189 -12.46 16.44 -5.92
C GLU A 189 -13.67 16.02 -6.77
N PRO A 190 -14.62 16.92 -7.06
CA PRO A 190 -15.77 16.61 -7.90
C PRO A 190 -15.35 16.05 -9.27
N GLY A 191 -15.92 14.90 -9.63
CA GLY A 191 -15.64 14.23 -10.90
C GLY A 191 -14.44 13.29 -10.90
N PHE A 192 -13.67 13.22 -9.82
CA PHE A 192 -12.60 12.23 -9.65
C PHE A 192 -13.08 11.02 -8.84
N SER A 193 -12.70 9.84 -9.28
CA SER A 193 -12.93 8.58 -8.57
C SER A 193 -11.61 7.87 -8.31
N LEU A 194 -11.48 7.27 -7.12
CA LEU A 194 -10.31 6.43 -6.78
C LEU A 194 -10.14 5.22 -7.71
N MET A 195 -11.18 4.84 -8.45
CA MET A 195 -11.09 3.83 -9.52
C MET A 195 -9.99 4.15 -10.54
N GLU A 196 -9.74 5.44 -10.81
CA GLU A 196 -8.68 5.86 -11.74
C GLU A 196 -7.26 5.49 -11.26
N MET A 197 -7.10 5.24 -9.96
CA MET A 197 -5.81 4.84 -9.36
C MET A 197 -5.61 3.32 -9.32
N THR A 198 -6.60 2.53 -9.74
CA THR A 198 -6.56 1.06 -9.64
C THR A 198 -6.24 0.35 -10.96
N SER A 199 -6.07 1.10 -12.05
CA SER A 199 -5.86 0.54 -13.40
C SER A 199 -4.47 -0.06 -13.63
N ASP A 200 -3.47 0.38 -12.87
CA ASP A 200 -2.10 -0.12 -12.91
C ASP A 200 -1.81 -0.95 -11.66
N ASN A 201 -0.74 -1.76 -11.68
CA ASN A 201 -0.33 -2.57 -10.51
C ASN A 201 0.03 -1.72 -9.30
N GLU A 202 0.41 -0.47 -9.55
CA GLU A 202 0.76 0.50 -8.52
C GLU A 202 0.53 1.92 -9.02
N THR A 203 0.10 2.79 -8.11
CA THR A 203 0.02 4.23 -8.34
C THR A 203 0.72 4.95 -7.20
N PHE A 204 1.80 5.65 -7.53
CA PHE A 204 2.52 6.53 -6.62
C PHE A 204 2.33 7.98 -7.02
N VAL A 205 2.41 8.86 -6.05
CA VAL A 205 2.34 10.31 -6.23
C VAL A 205 3.75 10.89 -6.09
N LEU A 206 4.20 11.66 -7.06
CA LEU A 206 5.46 12.37 -6.91
C LEU A 206 5.31 13.45 -5.82
N ASP A 207 6.20 13.43 -4.86
CA ASP A 207 6.21 14.45 -3.82
C ASP A 207 6.76 15.78 -4.35
N ARG A 208 6.38 16.87 -3.70
CA ARG A 208 7.03 18.15 -3.90
C ARG A 208 8.51 18.04 -3.55
N PRO A 209 9.37 18.85 -4.20
CA PRO A 209 10.78 18.84 -3.87
C PRO A 209 11.00 19.10 -2.39
N SER A 210 11.95 18.38 -1.82
CA SER A 210 12.42 18.68 -0.46
C SER A 210 12.85 20.16 -0.38
N PRO A 211 12.48 20.89 0.68
CA PRO A 211 13.00 22.24 0.91
C PRO A 211 14.52 22.32 1.01
N TYR A 212 15.18 21.17 1.10
CA TYR A 212 16.64 21.04 1.08
C TYR A 212 17.24 20.96 -0.34
N ILE A 213 16.41 20.96 -1.39
CA ILE A 213 16.87 21.09 -2.78
C ILE A 213 17.20 22.56 -3.06
N LEU A 214 18.34 22.80 -3.66
CA LEU A 214 18.88 24.13 -3.96
C LEU A 214 17.85 25.02 -4.69
N LEU A 215 17.75 26.29 -4.29
CA LEU A 215 16.80 27.31 -4.77
C LEU A 215 16.55 27.38 -6.30
N PRO A 216 17.53 27.21 -7.19
CA PRO A 216 17.27 27.22 -8.63
C PRO A 216 16.32 26.11 -9.08
N VAL A 217 16.40 24.96 -8.42
CA VAL A 217 15.55 23.80 -8.66
C VAL A 217 14.14 24.01 -8.15
N GLN A 218 13.96 24.76 -7.05
CA GLN A 218 12.62 25.09 -6.53
C GLN A 218 11.86 26.05 -7.45
N GLN A 219 12.52 27.00 -8.13
CA GLN A 219 11.89 27.89 -9.07
C GLN A 219 11.46 27.19 -10.35
N GLU A 220 12.33 26.32 -10.92
CA GLU A 220 11.97 25.47 -12.04
C GLU A 220 10.83 24.50 -11.71
N LEU A 221 10.77 24.03 -10.48
CA LEU A 221 9.71 23.12 -9.99
C LEU A 221 8.35 23.83 -9.82
N GLN A 222 8.32 25.14 -9.61
CA GLN A 222 7.08 25.93 -9.67
C GLN A 222 6.52 26.07 -11.11
N GLU A 223 7.37 25.99 -12.11
CA GLU A 223 6.98 25.92 -13.52
C GLU A 223 6.59 24.53 -14.00
N LEU A 224 6.61 23.54 -13.13
CA LEU A 224 6.41 22.11 -13.39
C LEU A 224 4.99 21.67 -13.72
N GLN A 225 4.08 22.58 -13.84
CA GLN A 225 2.82 22.36 -14.56
C GLN A 225 3.06 22.36 -16.09
N SER A 226 4.31 22.50 -16.53
CA SER A 226 4.69 22.58 -17.94
C SER A 226 5.08 21.21 -18.52
N PRO A 227 4.99 21.05 -19.86
CA PRO A 227 5.44 19.85 -20.59
C PRO A 227 6.91 19.47 -20.36
N ASN A 228 7.74 20.38 -19.83
CA ASN A 228 9.15 20.17 -19.54
C ASN A 228 9.43 19.38 -18.26
N TYR A 229 8.41 19.06 -17.47
CA TYR A 229 8.54 18.34 -16.22
C TYR A 229 9.28 17.01 -16.35
N TYR A 230 8.96 16.20 -17.35
CA TYR A 230 9.65 14.92 -17.58
C TYR A 230 11.12 15.09 -17.95
N LYS A 231 11.44 16.16 -18.69
CA LYS A 231 12.83 16.50 -19.00
C LYS A 231 13.59 16.86 -17.73
N TYR A 232 12.97 17.61 -16.86
CA TYR A 232 13.52 18.03 -15.57
C TYR A 232 13.71 16.85 -14.61
N LEU A 233 12.71 15.96 -14.45
CA LEU A 233 12.88 14.73 -13.69
C LEU A 233 14.06 13.92 -14.21
N LYS A 234 14.21 13.79 -15.52
CA LYS A 234 15.33 13.10 -16.14
C LYS A 234 16.67 13.76 -15.83
N GLU A 235 16.72 15.08 -15.80
CA GLU A 235 17.93 15.84 -15.47
C GLU A 235 18.31 15.73 -13.98
N ILE A 236 17.35 15.83 -13.06
CA ILE A 236 17.61 15.68 -11.61
C ILE A 236 18.02 14.25 -11.29
N THR A 237 17.35 13.29 -11.85
CA THR A 237 17.56 11.88 -11.53
C THR A 237 18.73 11.28 -12.30
N SER A 238 19.18 11.89 -13.42
CA SER A 238 20.38 11.49 -14.15
C SER A 238 21.69 11.96 -13.48
N LYS A 239 21.61 12.96 -12.60
CA LYS A 239 22.75 13.33 -11.75
C LYS A 239 22.84 12.30 -10.63
N GLU A 240 23.84 11.45 -10.71
CA GLU A 240 24.08 10.22 -9.95
C GLU A 240 23.87 10.25 -8.42
N ASN A 241 23.56 11.38 -7.82
CA ASN A 241 23.43 11.56 -6.39
C ASN A 241 22.15 12.28 -5.90
N THR A 242 21.31 12.80 -6.79
CA THR A 242 20.16 13.63 -6.32
C THR A 242 19.00 12.81 -5.76
N TRP A 243 18.76 11.63 -6.29
CA TRP A 243 17.73 10.73 -5.76
C TRP A 243 18.24 9.90 -4.56
N LYS A 244 19.55 9.56 -4.52
CA LYS A 244 20.19 8.79 -3.42
C LYS A 244 20.15 9.49 -2.07
N ASN A 245 19.75 10.73 -2.01
CA ASN A 245 19.76 11.55 -0.80
C ASN A 245 18.34 11.91 -0.31
N GLY A 246 17.30 11.19 -0.75
CA GLY A 246 15.92 11.50 -0.39
C GLY A 246 15.46 12.88 -0.87
N GLN A 247 16.11 13.45 -1.88
CA GLN A 247 15.77 14.77 -2.43
C GLN A 247 14.54 14.71 -3.33
N VAL A 248 14.31 13.56 -3.97
CA VAL A 248 13.10 13.30 -4.76
C VAL A 248 12.31 12.22 -4.06
N GLY A 249 11.25 12.61 -3.39
CA GLY A 249 10.37 11.70 -2.67
C GLY A 249 9.17 11.24 -3.50
N LEU A 250 8.58 10.13 -3.08
CA LEU A 250 7.23 9.75 -3.45
C LEU A 250 6.32 9.99 -2.26
N TYR A 251 5.23 10.75 -2.50
CA TYR A 251 4.31 11.17 -1.45
C TYR A 251 3.51 9.99 -0.91
N ASN A 252 3.99 9.40 0.15
CA ASN A 252 3.44 8.17 0.72
C ASN A 252 2.10 8.35 1.47
N ALA A 253 1.56 9.55 1.47
CA ALA A 253 0.21 9.81 1.97
C ALA A 253 -0.91 9.34 1.00
N VAL A 254 -0.55 8.96 -0.23
CA VAL A 254 -1.45 8.42 -1.26
C VAL A 254 -0.70 7.33 -2.02
N ILE A 255 -1.12 6.09 -1.84
CA ILE A 255 -0.52 4.92 -2.51
C ILE A 255 -1.64 3.97 -2.92
N ALA A 256 -1.64 3.52 -4.17
CA ALA A 256 -2.42 2.36 -4.60
C ALA A 256 -1.47 1.24 -5.02
N SER A 257 -1.75 0.00 -4.65
CA SER A 257 -0.85 -1.12 -4.94
C SER A 257 -1.57 -2.46 -4.96
N ILE A 258 -1.08 -3.36 -5.82
CA ILE A 258 -1.38 -4.79 -5.71
C ILE A 258 -0.74 -5.38 -4.44
N PRO A 259 -1.25 -6.50 -3.90
CA PRO A 259 -0.57 -7.23 -2.83
C PRO A 259 0.79 -7.78 -3.32
N ASN A 260 1.69 -8.01 -2.37
CA ASN A 260 3.06 -8.50 -2.61
C ASN A 260 3.92 -7.62 -3.54
N ASN A 261 3.65 -6.30 -3.55
CA ASN A 261 4.47 -5.37 -4.33
C ASN A 261 5.91 -5.32 -3.77
N PRO A 262 6.93 -5.64 -4.60
CA PRO A 262 8.31 -5.71 -4.14
C PRO A 262 8.88 -4.38 -3.65
N ILE A 263 8.37 -3.24 -4.14
CA ILE A 263 8.78 -1.90 -3.71
C ILE A 263 8.38 -1.69 -2.25
N LEU A 264 7.14 -2.06 -1.89
CA LEU A 264 6.65 -1.93 -0.52
C LEU A 264 7.40 -2.87 0.43
N TYR A 265 7.72 -4.09 -0.01
CA TYR A 265 8.54 -5.01 0.75
C TYR A 265 9.94 -4.43 1.04
N GLU A 266 10.60 -3.89 0.01
CA GLU A 266 11.92 -3.26 0.17
C GLU A 266 11.85 -2.03 1.11
N CYS A 267 10.78 -1.22 1.05
CA CYS A 267 10.54 -0.13 2.00
C CYS A 267 10.46 -0.63 3.44
N ILE A 268 9.72 -1.73 3.69
CA ILE A 268 9.62 -2.34 5.02
C ILE A 268 11.01 -2.76 5.50
N GLN A 269 11.81 -3.46 4.66
CA GLN A 269 13.15 -3.91 5.02
C GLN A 269 14.12 -2.75 5.30
N GLU A 270 14.06 -1.68 4.50
CA GLU A 270 14.90 -0.50 4.73
C GLU A 270 14.50 0.25 6.03
N ILE A 271 13.21 0.29 6.40
CA ILE A 271 12.79 0.84 7.69
C ILE A 271 13.33 -0.02 8.85
N VAL A 272 13.19 -1.35 8.77
CA VAL A 272 13.76 -2.26 9.78
C VAL A 272 15.25 -2.02 9.96
N LYS A 273 15.98 -1.90 8.87
CA LYS A 273 17.41 -1.60 8.86
C LYS A 273 17.72 -0.22 9.46
N ASN A 274 16.95 0.82 9.12
CA ASN A 274 17.10 2.16 9.67
C ASN A 274 16.90 2.15 11.20
N VAL A 275 15.88 1.45 11.70
CA VAL A 275 15.63 1.31 13.14
C VAL A 275 16.76 0.56 13.83
N LYS A 276 17.23 -0.56 13.25
CA LYS A 276 18.32 -1.38 13.79
C LYS A 276 19.62 -0.58 13.91
N ASN A 277 19.91 0.23 12.89
CA ASN A 277 21.14 1.03 12.81
C ASN A 277 20.98 2.44 13.43
N LYS A 278 19.81 2.78 13.96
CA LYS A 278 19.45 4.14 14.43
C LYS A 278 19.75 5.20 13.37
N SER A 279 19.42 4.91 12.12
CA SER A 279 19.69 5.80 10.99
C SER A 279 18.65 6.93 10.91
N TYR A 280 19.11 8.17 10.84
CA TYR A 280 18.27 9.36 10.72
C TYR A 280 18.07 9.82 9.28
N GLY A 281 18.89 9.29 8.34
CA GLY A 281 18.88 9.73 6.97
C GLY A 281 19.25 11.21 6.79
N TYR A 282 18.81 11.78 5.68
CA TYR A 282 19.24 13.14 5.28
C TYR A 282 18.26 14.23 5.67
N ASN A 283 17.03 13.88 6.02
CA ASN A 283 15.98 14.81 6.44
C ASN A 283 14.88 14.06 7.21
N PRO A 284 13.97 14.76 7.91
CA PRO A 284 12.90 14.14 8.71
C PRO A 284 11.92 13.25 7.95
N LEU A 285 11.84 13.37 6.63
CA LEU A 285 10.96 12.55 5.77
C LEU A 285 11.67 11.30 5.23
N TYR A 286 12.98 11.15 5.53
CA TYR A 286 13.77 10.06 4.98
C TYR A 286 13.63 8.73 5.73
N PRO A 287 13.65 8.69 7.09
CA PRO A 287 13.78 7.42 7.82
C PRO A 287 12.70 6.38 7.47
N THR A 288 11.48 6.82 7.16
CA THR A 288 10.31 5.95 6.93
C THR A 288 9.41 6.43 5.78
N GLY A 289 9.47 7.70 5.43
CA GLY A 289 8.47 8.41 4.65
C GLY A 289 8.80 8.56 3.15
N PRO A 290 8.40 9.71 2.56
CA PRO A 290 8.53 9.98 1.13
C PRO A 290 9.93 9.83 0.56
N GLY A 291 10.96 10.22 1.31
CA GLY A 291 12.35 10.12 0.89
C GLY A 291 12.80 8.68 0.71
N LEU A 292 12.48 7.81 1.68
CA LEU A 292 12.79 6.39 1.62
C LEU A 292 12.04 5.70 0.46
N LEU A 293 10.73 5.96 0.34
CA LEU A 293 9.94 5.38 -0.76
C LEU A 293 10.49 5.82 -2.13
N GLY A 294 10.89 7.09 -2.26
CA GLY A 294 11.52 7.61 -3.48
C GLY A 294 12.82 6.89 -3.79
N ASP A 295 13.73 6.76 -2.82
CA ASP A 295 15.02 6.08 -2.99
C ASP A 295 14.85 4.62 -3.43
N VAL A 296 13.96 3.87 -2.77
CA VAL A 296 13.66 2.49 -3.11
C VAL A 296 13.11 2.38 -4.53
N TYR A 297 12.14 3.24 -4.87
CA TYR A 297 11.50 3.20 -6.17
C TYR A 297 12.46 3.54 -7.31
N PHE A 298 13.18 4.65 -7.20
CA PHE A 298 14.08 5.14 -8.24
C PHE A 298 15.27 4.22 -8.46
N LYS A 299 15.82 3.64 -7.41
CA LYS A 299 16.92 2.68 -7.49
C LYS A 299 16.58 1.48 -8.37
N ASN A 300 15.33 1.00 -8.31
CA ASN A 300 14.93 -0.25 -8.93
C ASN A 300 14.13 -0.08 -10.24
N ASN A 301 13.49 1.07 -10.46
CA ASN A 301 12.49 1.22 -11.51
C ASN A 301 12.50 2.57 -12.23
N TYR A 302 13.61 3.26 -12.21
CA TYR A 302 13.71 4.63 -12.71
C TYR A 302 13.08 4.89 -14.08
N GLU A 303 13.42 4.10 -15.11
CA GLU A 303 12.88 4.28 -16.46
C GLU A 303 11.36 4.03 -16.56
N LYS A 304 10.86 3.08 -15.78
CA LYS A 304 9.43 2.79 -15.70
C LYS A 304 8.67 3.92 -15.00
N PHE A 305 9.29 4.53 -14.00
CA PHE A 305 8.71 5.61 -13.23
C PHE A 305 8.38 6.83 -14.09
N VAL A 306 9.35 7.34 -14.84
CA VAL A 306 9.18 8.55 -15.68
C VAL A 306 8.02 8.42 -16.69
N LYS A 307 7.73 7.18 -17.12
CA LYS A 307 6.63 6.89 -18.06
C LYS A 307 5.27 6.71 -17.39
N LYS A 308 5.22 6.39 -16.09
CA LYS A 308 4.00 5.98 -15.39
C LYS A 308 3.45 7.02 -14.42
N ILE A 309 4.25 8.00 -14.00
CA ILE A 309 3.75 8.98 -13.04
C ILE A 309 2.66 9.86 -13.66
N LYS A 310 1.51 9.84 -13.01
CA LYS A 310 0.32 10.61 -13.39
C LYS A 310 -0.05 11.66 -12.35
N TYR A 311 0.38 11.46 -11.08
CA TYR A 311 -0.08 12.21 -9.92
C TYR A 311 1.07 12.94 -9.23
N PHE A 312 0.79 14.17 -8.78
CA PHE A 312 1.78 15.09 -8.21
C PHE A 312 1.24 15.75 -6.96
N ASN A 313 2.05 15.78 -5.89
CA ASN A 313 1.74 16.59 -4.73
C ASN A 313 2.03 18.08 -5.03
N SER A 314 1.03 18.92 -4.87
CA SER A 314 1.17 20.35 -5.16
C SER A 314 2.22 21.03 -4.25
N SER A 315 3.07 21.85 -4.86
CA SER A 315 4.05 22.67 -4.13
C SER A 315 3.42 23.83 -3.34
N VAL A 316 2.25 24.26 -3.76
CA VAL A 316 1.60 25.48 -3.24
C VAL A 316 0.44 25.19 -2.28
N GLY A 317 -0.05 23.94 -2.29
CA GLY A 317 -1.29 23.64 -1.62
C GLY A 317 -1.33 22.30 -0.89
N THR A 318 -2.53 21.94 -0.57
CA THR A 318 -2.89 20.75 0.18
C THR A 318 -3.71 19.82 -0.73
N TYR A 319 -3.24 19.62 -1.95
CA TYR A 319 -3.96 18.85 -2.97
C TYR A 319 -3.02 18.07 -3.89
N ILE A 320 -3.57 17.02 -4.48
CA ILE A 320 -2.91 16.19 -5.49
C ILE A 320 -3.44 16.57 -6.87
N LEU A 321 -2.52 16.63 -7.83
CA LEU A 321 -2.79 16.95 -9.24
C LEU A 321 -2.63 15.70 -10.10
N ASN A 322 -3.53 15.55 -11.08
CA ASN A 322 -3.32 14.74 -12.28
C ASN A 322 -3.22 15.73 -13.45
N LYS A 323 -2.04 15.84 -14.06
CA LYS A 323 -1.72 16.95 -14.96
C LYS A 323 -1.98 18.29 -14.25
N ASN A 324 -2.92 19.10 -14.74
CA ASN A 324 -3.29 20.39 -14.15
C ASN A 324 -4.63 20.34 -13.38
N GLN A 325 -5.24 19.17 -13.26
CA GLN A 325 -6.52 19.02 -12.57
C GLN A 325 -6.29 18.57 -11.12
N LYS A 326 -6.93 19.23 -10.16
CA LYS A 326 -7.01 18.75 -8.79
C LYS A 326 -7.84 17.47 -8.76
N VAL A 327 -7.33 16.44 -8.10
CA VAL A 327 -8.01 15.14 -7.95
C VAL A 327 -8.28 14.78 -6.50
N LEU A 328 -7.39 15.13 -5.59
CA LEU A 328 -7.55 14.96 -4.15
C LEU A 328 -7.15 16.26 -3.44
N SER A 329 -7.88 16.65 -2.39
CA SER A 329 -7.53 17.78 -1.52
C SER A 329 -7.71 17.44 -0.06
N HIS A 330 -7.02 18.18 0.80
CA HIS A 330 -7.28 18.13 2.24
C HIS A 330 -8.61 18.83 2.55
N TYR A 331 -9.36 18.31 3.52
CA TYR A 331 -10.47 19.09 4.05
C TYR A 331 -9.92 20.32 4.80
N PRO A 332 -10.61 21.48 4.72
CA PRO A 332 -10.03 22.76 5.13
C PRO A 332 -9.57 22.83 6.60
N GLU A 333 -10.33 22.23 7.50
CA GLU A 333 -10.11 22.29 8.94
C GLU A 333 -9.07 21.30 9.47
N TYR A 334 -8.46 20.48 8.61
CA TYR A 334 -7.56 19.39 8.99
C TYR A 334 -6.47 19.82 9.99
N ARG A 335 -5.80 20.94 9.70
CA ARG A 335 -4.69 21.40 10.55
C ARG A 335 -5.15 21.91 11.91
N ASP A 336 -6.34 22.49 11.97
CA ASP A 336 -6.92 22.99 13.23
C ASP A 336 -7.38 21.81 14.10
N GLU A 337 -8.05 20.82 13.50
CA GLU A 337 -8.43 19.61 14.21
C GLU A 337 -7.23 18.80 14.67
N GLN A 338 -6.20 18.63 13.83
CA GLN A 338 -4.96 17.94 14.20
C GLN A 338 -4.30 18.58 15.44
N ARG A 339 -4.31 19.91 15.54
CA ARG A 339 -3.76 20.63 16.69
C ARG A 339 -4.66 20.53 17.93
N LYS A 340 -5.97 20.52 17.74
CA LYS A 340 -6.96 20.45 18.82
C LYS A 340 -7.07 19.04 19.42
N TYR A 341 -6.85 18.02 18.63
CA TYR A 341 -6.97 16.60 19.00
C TYR A 341 -5.65 15.86 18.74
N PRO A 342 -4.57 16.21 19.45
CA PRO A 342 -3.28 15.58 19.26
C PRO A 342 -3.29 14.14 19.79
N PRO A 343 -2.38 13.27 19.31
CA PRO A 343 -2.12 11.99 19.93
C PRO A 343 -1.73 12.14 21.40
N SER A 344 -2.06 11.15 22.22
CA SER A 344 -1.67 11.14 23.62
C SER A 344 -0.15 10.97 23.78
N GLY A 345 0.50 11.83 24.56
CA GLY A 345 1.92 11.72 24.89
C GLY A 345 2.75 12.95 24.58
N PRO A 346 3.94 13.08 25.20
CA PRO A 346 4.83 14.20 24.92
C PRO A 346 5.53 14.04 23.56
N ASN A 347 5.67 15.12 22.81
CA ASN A 347 6.46 15.24 21.60
C ASN A 347 6.16 14.22 20.50
N TYR A 348 5.01 14.34 19.86
CA TYR A 348 4.61 13.51 18.71
C TYR A 348 5.02 14.10 17.34
N TYR A 349 5.53 15.30 17.29
CA TYR A 349 6.00 15.91 16.04
C TYR A 349 7.31 15.25 15.61
N TYR A 350 7.25 14.47 14.52
CA TYR A 350 8.42 13.76 14.00
C TYR A 350 9.59 14.68 13.63
N TYR A 351 9.31 15.92 13.22
CA TYR A 351 10.32 16.92 12.90
C TYR A 351 11.16 17.30 14.12
N ASP A 352 10.52 17.59 15.27
CA ASP A 352 11.21 17.94 16.50
C ASP A 352 11.97 16.74 17.08
N LEU A 353 11.35 15.56 17.05
CA LEU A 353 12.00 14.32 17.49
C LEU A 353 13.23 13.98 16.63
N TRP A 354 13.15 14.20 15.32
CA TRP A 354 14.26 13.98 14.41
C TRP A 354 15.41 14.98 14.67
N ASN A 355 15.11 16.27 14.81
CA ASN A 355 16.13 17.29 15.11
C ASN A 355 16.80 17.06 16.46
N ASN A 356 16.08 16.50 17.44
CA ASN A 356 16.60 16.18 18.76
C ASN A 356 17.24 14.81 18.85
N ASN A 357 17.36 14.06 17.75
CA ASN A 357 17.87 12.69 17.70
C ASN A 357 17.15 11.72 18.66
N THR A 358 15.81 11.80 18.72
CA THR A 358 14.97 11.02 19.64
C THR A 358 13.84 10.29 18.93
N ILE A 359 14.04 9.87 17.67
CA ILE A 359 13.01 9.14 16.91
C ILE A 359 12.93 7.65 17.23
N TYR A 360 13.93 7.11 17.95
CA TYR A 360 13.99 5.69 18.32
C TYR A 360 14.03 5.51 19.84
N ILE A 361 13.31 4.48 20.33
CA ILE A 361 13.42 4.07 21.73
C ILE A 361 14.83 3.54 21.98
N GLU A 362 15.51 4.09 23.00
CA GLU A 362 16.78 3.57 23.45
C GLU A 362 16.58 2.26 24.25
N ALA A 363 17.43 1.26 23.97
CA ALA A 363 17.50 0.11 24.86
C ALA A 363 17.93 0.65 26.24
N LYS A 364 17.11 0.43 27.29
CA LYS A 364 17.52 0.70 28.67
C LYS A 364 18.80 -0.09 28.91
N SER A 365 19.90 0.61 29.15
CA SER A 365 21.10 -0.01 29.66
C SER A 365 20.74 -0.67 31.00
N VAL A 366 20.64 -1.99 31.01
CA VAL A 366 20.59 -2.74 32.27
C VAL A 366 21.98 -2.55 32.88
N SER A 367 22.10 -1.57 33.75
CA SER A 367 23.25 -1.48 34.65
C SER A 367 23.15 -2.68 35.59
N LEU A 368 23.91 -3.74 35.26
CA LEU A 368 24.25 -4.76 36.22
C LEU A 368 25.09 -4.08 37.32
N HIS A 369 24.42 -3.58 38.34
CA HIS A 369 25.10 -3.40 39.62
C HIS A 369 25.36 -4.81 40.16
N MET A 370 26.55 -5.32 39.84
CA MET A 370 27.14 -6.36 40.69
C MET A 370 27.57 -5.65 41.98
N GLY A 371 26.76 -5.82 43.03
CA GLY A 371 27.12 -5.60 44.39
C GLY A 371 27.63 -6.91 44.99
#